data_b169418d855d72c2a420f16b9b306c7a
#
_entry.id   b169418d855d72c2a420f16b9b306c7a
#
_cell.length_a   1.000
_cell.length_b   1.000
_cell.length_c   1.000
_cell.angle_alpha   90.00
_cell.angle_beta   90.00
_cell.angle_gamma   90.00
#
_symmetry.space_group_name_H-M   'P 1'
#
loop_
_entity.id
_entity.type
_entity.pdbx_description
1 polymer ?
#
loop_
_entity_poly.entity_id
_entity_poly.type
_entity_poly.pdbx_seq_one_letter_code
_entity_poly.pdbx_strand_id
1 'polypeptide(L)'
;MLDDVVITGNNGTIDGVGSIWWRSFTSHSLNYSRPHLIELVGSNSVVVSNITFLNTPAYTIHPVYCSNVHIHNISISAPSESPFTLGIVPDSSDNVCIEDCTISIGFDAIALKSGWDEYGIAYDRPTKNVHIRRVHLQSSSGSTLAFGSDMSGGISNVLVEHVHLYNSETGIVFRTTRGRGGYMKDIVISDIEMENINIAIAATGHCGTHPDDKFDPNALPHLDHIILKNMTGTNITIAGTFSGLEESPFTNICLSNLNFSLNSLSPITWECSNVSGFSESVVPKPCPDLEIXXXXRMFLHTK
;
A
#
# COMPACT_ATOMS: atom_id res chain seq x y z
N MET A 1 13.76 14.48 17.99
CA MET A 1 12.82 13.43 18.42
C MET A 1 11.79 14.08 19.31
N LEU A 2 10.50 13.83 19.02
CA LEU A 2 9.40 14.33 19.85
C LEU A 2 8.68 13.13 20.47
N ASP A 3 8.19 13.32 21.69
CA ASP A 3 7.38 12.31 22.37
C ASP A 3 6.00 12.89 22.70
N ASP A 4 5.00 12.02 22.67
CA ASP A 4 3.62 12.37 23.03
C ASP A 4 3.07 13.51 22.17
N VAL A 5 3.19 13.36 20.86
CA VAL A 5 2.69 14.36 19.89
C VAL A 5 1.21 14.12 19.64
N VAL A 6 0.37 15.11 19.87
CA VAL A 6 -1.05 15.01 19.60
C VAL A 6 -1.45 16.12 18.62
N ILE A 7 -1.93 15.74 17.45
CA ILE A 7 -2.49 16.65 16.46
C ILE A 7 -3.97 16.29 16.33
N THR A 8 -4.84 17.09 16.94
CA THR A 8 -6.25 16.77 16.93
C THR A 8 -7.08 18.04 16.69
N GLY A 9 -8.19 17.84 16.00
CA GLY A 9 -9.13 18.92 15.76
C GLY A 9 -10.48 18.62 16.37
N ASN A 10 -11.38 19.56 16.27
CA ASN A 10 -12.79 19.37 16.60
C ASN A 10 -13.57 19.42 15.28
N ASN A 11 -13.27 18.45 14.42
CA ASN A 11 -13.73 18.38 13.03
C ASN A 11 -13.29 19.60 12.21
N GLY A 12 -12.14 20.16 12.56
CA GLY A 12 -11.55 21.28 11.81
C GLY A 12 -10.91 20.79 10.49
N THR A 13 -10.57 21.75 9.66
CA THR A 13 -10.01 21.48 8.35
C THR A 13 -8.60 22.08 8.20
N ILE A 14 -7.69 21.30 7.62
CA ILE A 14 -6.38 21.79 7.20
C ILE A 14 -6.32 21.65 5.68
N ASP A 15 -6.19 22.78 4.98
CA ASP A 15 -6.12 22.80 3.51
C ASP A 15 -4.68 23.08 3.08
N GLY A 16 -4.10 22.14 2.33
CA GLY A 16 -2.72 22.25 1.83
C GLY A 16 -2.56 23.17 0.63
N VAL A 17 -3.68 23.66 0.07
CA VAL A 17 -3.67 24.53 -1.12
C VAL A 17 -2.80 23.94 -2.24
N GLY A 18 -2.90 22.62 -2.45
CA GLY A 18 -2.00 21.85 -3.31
C GLY A 18 -1.97 22.26 -4.77
N SER A 19 -3.02 22.93 -5.26
CA SER A 19 -3.13 23.27 -6.67
C SER A 19 -1.94 24.10 -7.20
N ILE A 20 -1.35 24.91 -6.34
CA ILE A 20 -0.16 25.70 -6.72
C ILE A 20 1.02 24.76 -7.00
N TRP A 21 1.20 23.79 -6.09
CA TRP A 21 2.26 22.80 -6.20
C TRP A 21 2.06 21.84 -7.37
N TRP A 22 0.79 21.42 -7.62
CA TRP A 22 0.49 20.51 -8.72
C TRP A 22 0.81 21.13 -10.07
N ARG A 23 0.46 22.41 -10.26
CA ARG A 23 0.77 23.12 -11.51
C ARG A 23 2.28 23.18 -11.74
N SER A 24 3.03 23.55 -10.70
CA SER A 24 4.50 23.65 -10.81
C SER A 24 5.14 22.28 -11.05
N PHE A 25 4.58 21.23 -10.44
CA PHE A 25 5.05 19.85 -10.64
C PHE A 25 4.80 19.41 -12.09
N THR A 26 3.59 19.62 -12.60
CA THR A 26 3.22 19.19 -13.94
C THR A 26 4.00 19.96 -15.03
N SER A 27 4.30 21.22 -14.76
CA SER A 27 5.09 22.03 -15.71
C SER A 27 6.61 21.84 -15.55
N HIS A 28 7.04 20.94 -14.67
CA HIS A 28 8.45 20.66 -14.38
C HIS A 28 9.25 21.91 -13.98
N SER A 29 8.56 22.85 -13.29
CA SER A 29 9.19 24.10 -12.87
C SER A 29 9.69 24.08 -11.43
N LEU A 30 9.52 22.94 -10.72
CA LEU A 30 9.99 22.81 -9.34
C LEU A 30 11.48 22.44 -9.32
N ASN A 31 12.24 23.14 -8.49
CA ASN A 31 13.65 22.82 -8.24
C ASN A 31 13.81 21.90 -7.02
N TYR A 32 12.73 21.66 -6.29
CA TYR A 32 12.73 20.85 -5.06
C TYR A 32 11.49 19.97 -5.03
N SER A 33 11.49 18.97 -4.15
CA SER A 33 10.31 18.16 -3.91
C SER A 33 9.18 19.03 -3.32
N ARG A 34 7.95 18.63 -3.58
CA ARG A 34 6.79 19.28 -2.97
C ARG A 34 6.77 18.98 -1.47
N PRO A 35 6.29 19.92 -0.65
CA PRO A 35 6.18 19.65 0.79
C PRO A 35 5.08 18.61 1.04
N HIS A 36 5.22 17.88 2.13
CA HIS A 36 4.14 17.07 2.67
C HIS A 36 3.26 17.95 3.57
N LEU A 37 2.01 17.59 3.75
CA LEU A 37 1.11 18.41 4.56
C LEU A 37 1.47 18.28 6.06
N ILE A 38 1.65 17.04 6.52
CA ILE A 38 2.19 16.76 7.85
C ILE A 38 3.31 15.75 7.69
N GLU A 39 4.49 16.10 8.16
CA GLU A 39 5.62 15.18 8.20
C GLU A 39 6.15 15.10 9.62
N LEU A 40 6.18 13.88 10.15
CA LEU A 40 6.62 13.60 11.51
C LEU A 40 7.87 12.73 11.41
N VAL A 41 8.99 13.21 11.92
CA VAL A 41 10.25 12.50 11.78
C VAL A 41 10.79 12.09 13.15
N GLY A 42 11.04 10.79 13.33
CA GLY A 42 11.66 10.26 14.53
C GLY A 42 10.86 10.49 15.79
N SER A 43 9.51 10.51 15.68
CA SER A 43 8.67 10.82 16.83
C SER A 43 8.09 9.55 17.44
N ASN A 44 7.79 9.60 18.73
CA ASN A 44 7.25 8.46 19.46
C ASN A 44 5.94 8.86 20.14
N SER A 45 4.98 7.95 20.18
CA SER A 45 3.66 8.20 20.78
C SER A 45 2.96 9.38 20.08
N VAL A 46 2.52 9.11 18.84
CA VAL A 46 1.90 10.11 17.97
C VAL A 46 0.42 9.81 17.79
N VAL A 47 -0.42 10.81 17.98
CA VAL A 47 -1.85 10.71 17.67
C VAL A 47 -2.24 11.81 16.68
N VAL A 48 -2.92 11.41 15.58
CA VAL A 48 -3.52 12.37 14.64
C VAL A 48 -5.00 12.01 14.52
N SER A 49 -5.90 12.95 14.86
CA SER A 49 -7.31 12.59 14.91
C SER A 49 -8.27 13.75 14.71
N ASN A 50 -9.49 13.42 14.27
CA ASN A 50 -10.63 14.34 14.21
C ASN A 50 -10.36 15.59 13.36
N ILE A 51 -9.72 15.39 12.21
CA ILE A 51 -9.36 16.49 11.29
C ILE A 51 -9.71 16.07 9.86
N THR A 52 -10.16 17.05 9.07
CA THR A 52 -10.28 16.90 7.62
C THR A 52 -9.07 17.54 6.95
N PHE A 53 -8.38 16.77 6.10
CA PHE A 53 -7.24 17.26 5.33
C PHE A 53 -7.65 17.42 3.87
N LEU A 54 -7.39 18.57 3.28
CA LEU A 54 -7.76 18.88 1.92
C LEU A 54 -6.52 19.26 1.10
N ASN A 55 -6.54 18.88 -0.17
CA ASN A 55 -5.65 19.43 -1.19
C ASN A 55 -4.16 19.37 -0.80
N THR A 56 -3.71 18.21 -0.34
CA THR A 56 -2.30 18.04 0.02
C THR A 56 -1.39 18.34 -1.18
N PRO A 57 -0.25 19.03 -0.98
CA PRO A 57 0.69 19.22 -2.08
C PRO A 57 1.33 17.93 -2.59
N ALA A 58 1.66 17.00 -1.68
CA ALA A 58 2.24 15.68 -1.99
C ALA A 58 1.64 14.62 -1.07
N TYR A 59 2.33 14.23 0.01
CA TYR A 59 1.76 13.30 1.00
C TYR A 59 0.97 14.07 2.05
N THR A 60 -0.10 13.47 2.54
CA THR A 60 -0.93 14.14 3.55
C THR A 60 -0.37 13.94 4.96
N ILE A 61 -0.20 12.69 5.39
CA ILE A 61 0.38 12.37 6.70
C ILE A 61 1.53 11.39 6.48
N HIS A 62 2.75 11.82 6.81
CA HIS A 62 3.96 11.06 6.55
C HIS A 62 4.77 10.86 7.84
N PRO A 63 4.47 9.81 8.62
CA PRO A 63 5.32 9.46 9.76
C PRO A 63 6.55 8.69 9.27
N VAL A 64 7.73 9.25 9.53
CA VAL A 64 9.01 8.68 9.11
C VAL A 64 9.83 8.37 10.37
N TYR A 65 10.31 7.14 10.49
CA TYR A 65 11.10 6.70 11.66
C TYR A 65 10.34 6.90 12.97
N CYS A 66 9.01 6.78 12.93
CA CYS A 66 8.18 6.98 14.10
C CYS A 66 7.85 5.65 14.77
N SER A 67 7.38 5.73 16.02
CA SER A 67 6.90 4.57 16.75
C SER A 67 5.61 4.90 17.49
N ASN A 68 4.76 3.91 17.68
CA ASN A 68 3.50 4.08 18.43
C ASN A 68 2.65 5.21 17.82
N VAL A 69 2.27 5.04 16.56
CA VAL A 69 1.51 6.05 15.80
C VAL A 69 0.06 5.62 15.70
N HIS A 70 -0.87 6.49 16.10
CA HIS A 70 -2.31 6.22 16.00
C HIS A 70 -2.98 7.32 15.19
N ILE A 71 -3.53 6.96 14.03
CA ILE A 71 -4.22 7.90 13.13
C ILE A 71 -5.66 7.42 13.03
N HIS A 72 -6.62 8.27 13.48
CA HIS A 72 -8.02 7.83 13.48
C HIS A 72 -9.02 8.97 13.33
N ASN A 73 -10.21 8.61 12.85
CA ASN A 73 -11.31 9.56 12.66
C ASN A 73 -10.88 10.77 11.83
N ILE A 74 -10.20 10.50 10.71
CA ILE A 74 -9.80 11.59 9.80
C ILE A 74 -10.40 11.39 8.42
N SER A 75 -10.54 12.50 7.70
CA SER A 75 -10.91 12.49 6.29
C SER A 75 -9.80 13.15 5.50
N ILE A 76 -9.43 12.55 4.36
CA ILE A 76 -8.44 13.12 3.45
C ILE A 76 -9.07 13.20 2.07
N SER A 77 -8.95 14.38 1.43
CA SER A 77 -9.49 14.54 0.08
C SER A 77 -8.60 15.43 -0.77
N ALA A 78 -8.34 14.98 -1.99
CA ALA A 78 -7.74 15.80 -3.04
C ALA A 78 -8.37 15.40 -4.38
N PRO A 79 -8.43 16.34 -5.34
CA PRO A 79 -9.04 16.02 -6.64
C PRO A 79 -8.39 14.83 -7.35
N SER A 80 -9.18 14.14 -8.14
CA SER A 80 -8.73 12.95 -8.87
C SER A 80 -7.51 13.21 -9.74
N GLU A 81 -7.39 14.40 -10.29
CA GLU A 81 -6.29 14.79 -11.17
C GLU A 81 -5.07 15.33 -10.43
N SER A 82 -5.10 15.35 -9.09
CA SER A 82 -3.95 15.82 -8.32
C SER A 82 -2.77 14.84 -8.47
N PRO A 83 -1.63 15.30 -9.03
CA PRO A 83 -0.58 14.37 -9.45
C PRO A 83 0.23 13.85 -8.25
N PHE A 84 0.32 12.53 -8.14
CA PHE A 84 1.12 11.84 -7.11
C PHE A 84 0.87 12.40 -5.71
N THR A 85 -0.42 12.61 -5.38
CA THR A 85 -0.83 12.96 -4.01
C THR A 85 -1.15 11.67 -3.26
N LEU A 86 -0.60 11.51 -2.07
CA LEU A 86 -0.81 10.32 -1.25
C LEU A 86 -1.49 10.68 0.07
N GLY A 87 -2.24 9.72 0.61
CA GLY A 87 -2.94 9.93 1.87
C GLY A 87 -2.03 9.72 3.08
N ILE A 88 -2.04 8.51 3.66
CA ILE A 88 -1.25 8.19 4.86
C ILE A 88 -0.08 7.30 4.45
N VAL A 89 1.15 7.71 4.78
CA VAL A 89 2.36 7.03 4.29
C VAL A 89 3.31 6.73 5.46
N PRO A 90 3.07 5.64 6.21
CA PRO A 90 4.07 5.23 7.20
C PRO A 90 5.35 4.76 6.50
N ASP A 91 6.48 5.32 6.91
CA ASP A 91 7.78 5.01 6.34
C ASP A 91 8.76 4.66 7.46
N SER A 92 9.34 3.47 7.38
CA SER A 92 10.34 3.01 8.37
C SER A 92 9.83 3.20 9.80
N SER A 93 8.54 2.91 10.03
CA SER A 93 7.86 3.20 11.29
C SER A 93 7.28 1.91 11.91
N ASP A 94 7.18 1.91 13.25
CA ASP A 94 6.82 0.71 14.01
C ASP A 94 5.60 0.96 14.88
N ASN A 95 4.73 -0.04 14.97
CA ASN A 95 3.52 0.01 15.80
C ASN A 95 2.62 1.15 15.37
N VAL A 96 2.03 0.99 14.16
CA VAL A 96 1.18 1.99 13.54
C VAL A 96 -0.26 1.48 13.45
N CYS A 97 -1.21 2.26 13.95
CA CYS A 97 -2.64 1.96 13.82
C CYS A 97 -3.32 3.05 13.02
N ILE A 98 -4.04 2.63 11.96
CA ILE A 98 -4.84 3.53 11.11
C ILE A 98 -6.26 3.00 11.11
N GLU A 99 -7.21 3.79 11.64
CA GLU A 99 -8.58 3.30 11.73
C GLU A 99 -9.62 4.41 11.60
N ASP A 100 -10.82 4.01 11.17
CA ASP A 100 -11.97 4.91 11.08
C ASP A 100 -11.67 6.14 10.23
N CYS A 101 -11.04 5.91 9.06
CA CYS A 101 -10.62 6.98 8.16
C CYS A 101 -11.29 6.86 6.80
N THR A 102 -11.49 7.99 6.13
CA THR A 102 -11.98 8.05 4.74
C THR A 102 -10.97 8.82 3.90
N ILE A 103 -10.47 8.20 2.83
CA ILE A 103 -9.42 8.81 1.99
C ILE A 103 -9.83 8.75 0.53
N SER A 104 -9.86 9.90 -0.13
CA SER A 104 -10.08 10.01 -1.57
C SER A 104 -8.98 10.89 -2.15
N ILE A 105 -8.12 10.29 -3.02
CA ILE A 105 -6.86 10.95 -3.37
C ILE A 105 -6.46 10.64 -4.82
N GLY A 106 -5.56 11.43 -5.38
CA GLY A 106 -5.13 11.26 -6.76
C GLY A 106 -4.25 10.05 -7.01
N PHE A 107 -3.40 9.65 -6.03
CA PHE A 107 -2.49 8.52 -6.19
C PHE A 107 -2.74 7.48 -5.08
N ASP A 108 -1.77 7.10 -4.26
CA ASP A 108 -1.98 6.02 -3.28
C ASP A 108 -2.69 6.53 -2.02
N ALA A 109 -3.78 5.84 -1.60
CA ALA A 109 -4.52 6.28 -0.42
C ALA A 109 -3.77 5.96 0.87
N ILE A 110 -3.33 4.70 1.05
CA ILE A 110 -2.42 4.34 2.14
C ILE A 110 -1.24 3.60 1.51
N ALA A 111 -0.01 4.04 1.82
CA ALA A 111 1.19 3.43 1.25
C ALA A 111 2.23 3.17 2.34
N LEU A 112 2.60 1.91 2.53
CA LEU A 112 3.66 1.54 3.49
C LEU A 112 5.01 1.55 2.78
N LYS A 113 5.98 2.23 3.35
CA LYS A 113 7.33 2.38 2.79
C LYS A 113 8.38 2.10 3.84
N SER A 114 9.63 1.83 3.41
CA SER A 114 10.76 1.64 4.33
C SER A 114 12.09 1.90 3.63
N GLY A 115 12.17 3.03 2.95
CA GLY A 115 13.43 3.49 2.36
C GLY A 115 13.76 2.86 1.01
N TRP A 116 14.77 3.45 0.36
CA TRP A 116 15.20 3.14 -1.01
C TRP A 116 16.56 2.47 -1.05
N ASP A 117 16.64 1.32 -1.74
CA ASP A 117 17.88 0.67 -2.20
C ASP A 117 18.92 0.58 -1.08
N GLU A 118 20.19 0.82 -1.37
CA GLU A 118 21.27 0.72 -0.40
C GLU A 118 21.06 1.59 0.85
N TYR A 119 20.39 2.71 0.71
CA TYR A 119 20.10 3.60 1.86
C TYR A 119 19.12 2.92 2.83
N GLY A 120 18.04 2.34 2.30
CA GLY A 120 17.09 1.61 3.13
C GLY A 120 17.67 0.33 3.68
N ILE A 121 18.47 -0.40 2.88
CA ILE A 121 19.15 -1.61 3.33
C ILE A 121 20.11 -1.29 4.48
N ALA A 122 20.94 -0.28 4.30
CA ALA A 122 21.95 0.10 5.32
C ALA A 122 21.32 0.65 6.59
N TYR A 123 20.22 1.40 6.47
CA TYR A 123 19.52 1.93 7.64
C TYR A 123 18.78 0.84 8.41
N ASP A 124 18.33 -0.20 7.71
CA ASP A 124 17.74 -1.42 8.28
C ASP A 124 16.62 -1.13 9.29
N ARG A 125 15.69 -0.25 8.90
CA ARG A 125 14.55 0.09 9.75
C ARG A 125 13.25 -0.23 9.01
N PRO A 126 12.62 -1.36 9.30
CA PRO A 126 11.40 -1.75 8.60
C PRO A 126 10.18 -0.97 9.07
N THR A 127 9.17 -0.90 8.20
CA THR A 127 7.81 -0.57 8.61
C THR A 127 7.16 -1.88 9.07
N LYS A 128 6.77 -1.94 10.34
CA LYS A 128 6.25 -3.18 10.90
C LYS A 128 5.20 -2.95 11.99
N ASN A 129 4.50 -4.03 12.33
CA ASN A 129 3.45 -3.99 13.35
C ASN A 129 2.40 -2.94 13.01
N VAL A 130 1.85 -3.06 11.78
CA VAL A 130 0.88 -2.08 11.26
C VAL A 130 -0.51 -2.70 11.27
N HIS A 131 -1.49 -1.97 11.80
CA HIS A 131 -2.88 -2.39 11.78
C HIS A 131 -3.73 -1.32 11.08
N ILE A 132 -4.39 -1.70 9.99
CA ILE A 132 -5.28 -0.81 9.23
C ILE A 132 -6.67 -1.41 9.28
N ARG A 133 -7.67 -0.66 9.75
CA ARG A 133 -9.01 -1.20 9.84
C ARG A 133 -10.10 -0.14 9.76
N ARG A 134 -11.27 -0.58 9.27
CA ARG A 134 -12.47 0.27 9.16
C ARG A 134 -12.18 1.57 8.43
N VAL A 135 -11.56 1.42 7.24
CA VAL A 135 -11.23 2.57 6.39
C VAL A 135 -11.94 2.46 5.05
N HIS A 136 -12.26 3.60 4.47
CA HIS A 136 -12.89 3.72 3.15
C HIS A 136 -11.90 4.43 2.23
N LEU A 137 -11.47 3.76 1.15
CA LEU A 137 -10.35 4.24 0.36
C LEU A 137 -10.71 4.36 -1.11
N GLN A 138 -10.33 5.48 -1.71
CA GLN A 138 -10.43 5.73 -3.14
C GLN A 138 -9.13 6.30 -3.66
N SER A 139 -8.70 5.79 -4.82
CA SER A 139 -7.47 6.24 -5.50
C SER A 139 -7.74 6.36 -6.99
N SER A 140 -7.48 7.53 -7.57
CA SER A 140 -7.85 7.75 -8.98
C SER A 140 -6.84 7.14 -9.96
N SER A 141 -5.54 7.26 -9.69
CA SER A 141 -4.51 6.78 -10.63
C SER A 141 -3.46 5.87 -9.99
N GLY A 142 -3.54 5.69 -8.68
CA GLY A 142 -2.64 4.80 -7.94
C GLY A 142 -3.39 3.62 -7.38
N SER A 143 -3.17 3.35 -6.11
CA SER A 143 -3.78 2.20 -5.43
C SER A 143 -4.39 2.60 -4.11
N THR A 144 -5.45 1.90 -3.71
CA THR A 144 -6.04 2.20 -2.40
C THR A 144 -5.10 1.76 -1.26
N LEU A 145 -4.52 0.55 -1.39
CA LEU A 145 -3.55 0.04 -0.42
C LEU A 145 -2.27 -0.33 -1.17
N ALA A 146 -1.16 0.31 -0.84
CA ALA A 146 0.12 0.09 -1.51
C ALA A 146 1.19 -0.35 -0.51
N PHE A 147 1.99 -1.33 -0.92
CA PHE A 147 3.16 -1.81 -0.19
C PHE A 147 4.37 -1.59 -1.09
N GLY A 148 5.25 -0.68 -0.70
CA GLY A 148 6.40 -0.28 -1.52
C GLY A 148 6.03 0.83 -2.52
N SER A 149 6.79 1.08 -3.56
CA SER A 149 7.99 0.32 -4.02
C SER A 149 9.24 0.56 -3.15
N ASP A 150 9.24 1.54 -2.29
CA ASP A 150 10.34 1.88 -1.41
C ASP A 150 10.21 0.97 -0.18
N MET A 151 10.86 -0.22 -0.22
CA MET A 151 10.65 -1.24 0.82
C MET A 151 11.98 -1.89 1.22
N SER A 152 13.08 -1.17 1.03
CA SER A 152 14.42 -1.74 1.20
C SER A 152 14.78 -2.03 2.66
N GLY A 153 14.17 -1.35 3.62
CA GLY A 153 14.31 -1.66 5.03
C GLY A 153 13.37 -2.78 5.51
N GLY A 154 12.44 -3.19 4.65
CA GLY A 154 11.49 -4.26 4.98
C GLY A 154 10.10 -3.77 5.39
N ILE A 155 9.08 -4.54 5.05
CA ILE A 155 7.69 -4.32 5.51
C ILE A 155 7.20 -5.66 6.06
N SER A 156 6.73 -5.70 7.32
CA SER A 156 6.31 -6.97 7.91
C SER A 156 5.30 -6.82 9.06
N ASN A 157 4.65 -7.92 9.35
CA ASN A 157 3.67 -8.01 10.43
C ASN A 157 2.59 -6.94 10.27
N VAL A 158 1.86 -7.04 9.15
CA VAL A 158 0.80 -6.08 8.81
C VAL A 158 -0.54 -6.80 8.80
N LEU A 159 -1.52 -6.20 9.45
CA LEU A 159 -2.91 -6.67 9.42
C LEU A 159 -3.79 -5.58 8.83
N VAL A 160 -4.54 -5.93 7.79
CA VAL A 160 -5.53 -5.03 7.19
C VAL A 160 -6.88 -5.75 7.26
N GLU A 161 -7.90 -5.08 7.82
CA GLU A 161 -9.21 -5.74 7.93
C GLU A 161 -10.37 -4.75 7.92
N HIS A 162 -11.54 -5.24 7.46
CA HIS A 162 -12.78 -4.46 7.42
C HIS A 162 -12.60 -3.15 6.64
N VAL A 163 -12.19 -3.29 5.36
CA VAL A 163 -11.87 -2.13 4.51
C VAL A 163 -12.76 -2.11 3.28
N HIS A 164 -13.19 -0.93 2.90
CA HIS A 164 -13.97 -0.72 1.68
C HIS A 164 -13.13 0.07 0.67
N LEU A 165 -12.89 -0.54 -0.50
CA LEU A 165 -12.12 0.03 -1.61
C LEU A 165 -13.08 0.33 -2.76
N TYR A 166 -13.04 1.55 -3.30
CA TYR A 166 -14.04 1.88 -4.32
C TYR A 166 -13.51 2.85 -5.37
N ASN A 167 -14.07 2.75 -6.58
CA ASN A 167 -13.84 3.68 -7.70
C ASN A 167 -12.35 3.94 -7.93
N SER A 168 -11.54 2.86 -8.10
CA SER A 168 -10.09 3.03 -8.09
C SER A 168 -9.41 2.23 -9.19
N GLU A 169 -8.22 2.70 -9.60
CA GLU A 169 -7.41 1.99 -10.59
C GLU A 169 -6.93 0.65 -10.06
N THR A 170 -6.37 0.63 -8.85
CA THR A 170 -5.91 -0.61 -8.23
C THR A 170 -6.38 -0.67 -6.78
N GLY A 171 -6.89 -1.82 -6.38
CA GLY A 171 -7.25 -2.05 -4.98
C GLY A 171 -5.99 -2.21 -4.13
N ILE A 172 -5.40 -3.39 -4.17
CA ILE A 172 -4.23 -3.71 -3.33
C ILE A 172 -3.02 -3.92 -4.24
N VAL A 173 -1.88 -3.30 -3.92
CA VAL A 173 -0.68 -3.50 -4.71
C VAL A 173 0.56 -3.72 -3.85
N PHE A 174 1.39 -4.67 -4.27
CA PHE A 174 2.74 -4.89 -3.75
C PHE A 174 3.71 -4.53 -4.87
N ARG A 175 4.54 -3.51 -4.67
CA ARG A 175 5.45 -3.01 -5.69
C ARG A 175 6.89 -3.08 -5.23
N THR A 176 7.76 -3.61 -6.11
CA THR A 176 9.19 -3.65 -5.87
C THR A 176 9.92 -3.68 -7.19
N THR A 177 11.24 -3.63 -7.14
CA THR A 177 12.07 -3.70 -8.34
C THR A 177 13.44 -4.26 -7.98
N ARG A 178 14.18 -4.72 -9.00
CA ARG A 178 15.56 -5.18 -8.83
C ARG A 178 16.40 -4.06 -8.21
N GLY A 179 17.28 -4.39 -7.27
CA GLY A 179 18.12 -3.44 -6.56
C GLY A 179 17.51 -2.91 -5.28
N ARG A 180 16.23 -3.23 -5.03
CA ARG A 180 15.57 -2.79 -3.79
C ARG A 180 16.07 -3.55 -2.55
N GLY A 181 16.38 -4.86 -2.71
CA GLY A 181 16.64 -5.69 -1.55
C GLY A 181 15.41 -5.70 -0.63
N GLY A 182 15.63 -5.93 0.64
CA GLY A 182 14.56 -5.89 1.62
C GLY A 182 13.53 -6.98 1.46
N TYR A 183 12.39 -6.80 2.10
CA TYR A 183 11.33 -7.82 2.09
C TYR A 183 9.96 -7.22 2.36
N MET A 184 8.92 -7.90 1.87
CA MET A 184 7.53 -7.72 2.27
C MET A 184 7.03 -9.09 2.72
N LYS A 185 6.69 -9.25 4.00
CA LYS A 185 6.31 -10.57 4.52
C LYS A 185 5.39 -10.51 5.72
N ASP A 186 4.73 -11.64 5.98
CA ASP A 186 3.84 -11.77 7.14
C ASP A 186 2.76 -10.69 7.11
N ILE A 187 2.06 -10.60 5.96
CA ILE A 187 1.02 -9.60 5.72
C ILE A 187 -0.32 -10.33 5.55
N VAL A 188 -1.30 -9.94 6.34
CA VAL A 188 -2.65 -10.50 6.26
C VAL A 188 -3.62 -9.38 5.89
N ILE A 189 -4.36 -9.57 4.80
CA ILE A 189 -5.40 -8.63 4.37
C ILE A 189 -6.71 -9.41 4.28
N SER A 190 -7.70 -9.00 5.08
CA SER A 190 -8.94 -9.75 5.20
C SER A 190 -10.17 -8.85 5.29
N ASP A 191 -11.30 -9.44 4.94
CA ASP A 191 -12.60 -8.78 5.10
C ASP A 191 -12.64 -7.45 4.33
N ILE A 192 -12.41 -7.57 3.02
CA ILE A 192 -12.32 -6.43 2.11
C ILE A 192 -13.52 -6.43 1.17
N GLU A 193 -14.16 -5.28 1.05
CA GLU A 193 -15.21 -5.04 0.04
C GLU A 193 -14.65 -4.13 -1.03
N MET A 194 -14.85 -4.50 -2.30
CA MET A 194 -14.36 -3.73 -3.45
C MET A 194 -15.49 -3.38 -4.39
N GLU A 195 -15.51 -2.16 -4.89
CA GLU A 195 -16.53 -1.72 -5.84
C GLU A 195 -15.91 -0.83 -6.91
N ASN A 196 -16.12 -1.20 -8.19
CA ASN A 196 -15.63 -0.41 -9.33
C ASN A 196 -14.10 -0.27 -9.28
N ILE A 197 -13.38 -1.40 -9.27
CA ILE A 197 -11.92 -1.44 -9.22
C ILE A 197 -11.40 -2.02 -10.54
N ASN A 198 -10.42 -1.37 -11.16
CA ASN A 198 -9.87 -1.91 -12.40
C ASN A 198 -9.03 -3.17 -12.14
N ILE A 199 -8.06 -3.13 -11.23
CA ILE A 199 -7.29 -4.33 -10.84
C ILE A 199 -7.47 -4.54 -9.34
N ALA A 200 -8.10 -5.66 -8.95
CA ALA A 200 -8.37 -5.88 -7.54
C ALA A 200 -7.08 -6.10 -6.73
N ILE A 201 -6.19 -6.98 -7.21
CA ILE A 201 -4.94 -7.31 -6.52
C ILE A 201 -3.79 -7.28 -7.52
N ALA A 202 -2.70 -6.61 -7.18
CA ALA A 202 -1.51 -6.59 -8.03
C ALA A 202 -0.25 -6.83 -7.20
N ALA A 203 0.73 -7.53 -7.79
CA ALA A 203 2.06 -7.65 -7.20
C ALA A 203 3.07 -7.64 -8.34
N THR A 204 4.05 -6.73 -8.28
CA THR A 204 5.02 -6.61 -9.36
C THR A 204 6.43 -6.39 -8.85
N GLY A 205 7.38 -7.13 -9.44
CA GLY A 205 8.82 -6.97 -9.22
C GLY A 205 9.49 -6.03 -10.22
N HIS A 206 8.69 -5.31 -10.99
CA HIS A 206 9.20 -4.48 -12.10
C HIS A 206 8.74 -3.03 -12.00
N CYS A 207 8.43 -2.56 -10.81
CA CYS A 207 7.88 -1.22 -10.61
C CYS A 207 8.64 -0.44 -9.56
N GLY A 208 9.30 0.63 -9.98
CA GLY A 208 10.02 1.51 -9.10
C GLY A 208 11.24 2.10 -9.78
N THR A 209 11.55 3.33 -9.40
CA THR A 209 12.76 4.01 -9.85
C THR A 209 13.84 3.92 -8.77
N HIS A 210 15.04 4.28 -9.13
CA HIS A 210 16.17 4.35 -8.18
C HIS A 210 16.50 5.82 -7.88
N PRO A 211 16.94 6.13 -6.66
CA PRO A 211 17.30 7.52 -6.36
C PRO A 211 18.57 7.98 -7.07
N ASP A 212 19.47 7.04 -7.37
CA ASP A 212 20.70 7.32 -8.11
C ASP A 212 21.24 6.01 -8.71
N ASP A 213 22.45 6.03 -9.24
CA ASP A 213 23.07 4.90 -9.92
C ASP A 213 23.85 3.96 -8.99
N LYS A 214 23.75 4.13 -7.68
CA LYS A 214 24.55 3.35 -6.72
C LYS A 214 23.89 2.06 -6.28
N PHE A 215 22.64 1.81 -6.66
CA PHE A 215 21.93 0.61 -6.25
C PHE A 215 22.68 -0.66 -6.70
N ASP A 216 22.63 -1.70 -5.87
CA ASP A 216 23.21 -3.00 -6.20
C ASP A 216 22.15 -3.82 -6.95
N PRO A 217 22.31 -4.09 -8.24
CA PRO A 217 21.32 -4.88 -8.98
C PRO A 217 21.19 -6.33 -8.48
N ASN A 218 22.11 -6.79 -7.64
CA ASN A 218 22.02 -8.12 -7.04
C ASN A 218 21.26 -8.09 -5.70
N ALA A 219 20.90 -6.93 -5.19
CA ALA A 219 20.05 -6.83 -4.01
C ALA A 219 18.60 -7.11 -4.44
N LEU A 220 18.20 -8.37 -4.36
CA LEU A 220 16.88 -8.79 -4.81
C LEU A 220 15.86 -8.67 -3.67
N PRO A 221 14.68 -8.12 -3.96
CA PRO A 221 13.63 -8.02 -2.94
C PRO A 221 12.93 -9.36 -2.74
N HIS A 222 12.40 -9.59 -1.55
CA HIS A 222 11.66 -10.81 -1.23
C HIS A 222 10.21 -10.48 -0.90
N LEU A 223 9.26 -11.14 -1.58
CA LEU A 223 7.84 -11.08 -1.24
C LEU A 223 7.41 -12.48 -0.84
N ASP A 224 7.03 -12.65 0.43
CA ASP A 224 6.79 -13.97 0.99
C ASP A 224 5.70 -13.94 2.07
N HIS A 225 4.91 -15.00 2.15
CA HIS A 225 3.91 -15.21 3.20
C HIS A 225 2.90 -14.05 3.27
N ILE A 226 2.16 -13.88 2.15
CA ILE A 226 1.08 -12.89 2.02
C ILE A 226 -0.25 -13.63 1.99
N ILE A 227 -1.15 -13.30 2.90
CA ILE A 227 -2.46 -13.94 2.99
C ILE A 227 -3.55 -12.93 2.64
N LEU A 228 -4.32 -13.24 1.60
CA LEU A 228 -5.43 -12.42 1.11
C LEU A 228 -6.69 -13.27 1.27
N LYS A 229 -7.61 -12.84 2.14
CA LYS A 229 -8.77 -13.68 2.45
C LYS A 229 -10.05 -12.90 2.68
N ASN A 230 -11.19 -13.57 2.48
CA ASN A 230 -12.51 -13.00 2.73
C ASN A 230 -12.69 -11.67 1.98
N MET A 231 -12.58 -11.72 0.66
CA MET A 231 -12.74 -10.51 -0.15
C MET A 231 -13.89 -10.66 -1.13
N THR A 232 -14.69 -9.61 -1.25
CA THR A 232 -15.74 -9.55 -2.27
C THR A 232 -15.53 -8.33 -3.15
N GLY A 233 -15.89 -8.50 -4.43
CA GLY A 233 -15.76 -7.38 -5.35
C GLY A 233 -16.85 -7.36 -6.39
N THR A 234 -17.36 -6.16 -6.71
CA THR A 234 -18.32 -5.96 -7.79
C THR A 234 -17.77 -4.98 -8.80
N ASN A 235 -18.04 -5.25 -10.07
CA ASN A 235 -17.57 -4.44 -11.19
C ASN A 235 -16.03 -4.33 -11.19
N ILE A 236 -15.36 -5.50 -11.15
CA ILE A 236 -13.91 -5.61 -11.20
C ILE A 236 -13.50 -5.91 -12.65
N THR A 237 -12.47 -5.28 -13.17
CA THR A 237 -12.01 -5.58 -14.53
C THR A 237 -11.04 -6.76 -14.54
N ILE A 238 -10.05 -6.77 -13.66
CA ILE A 238 -9.04 -7.84 -13.56
C ILE A 238 -8.94 -8.25 -12.09
N ALA A 239 -9.10 -9.55 -11.83
CA ALA A 239 -9.06 -10.06 -10.46
C ALA A 239 -7.65 -9.97 -9.86
N GLY A 240 -6.62 -10.26 -10.66
CA GLY A 240 -5.27 -10.10 -10.13
C GLY A 240 -4.16 -10.23 -11.16
N THR A 241 -3.04 -9.55 -10.88
CA THR A 241 -1.82 -9.62 -11.68
C THR A 241 -0.62 -9.83 -10.76
N PHE A 242 0.14 -10.90 -11.01
CA PHE A 242 1.33 -11.23 -10.22
C PHE A 242 2.52 -11.39 -11.18
N SER A 243 3.53 -10.55 -11.02
CA SER A 243 4.71 -10.56 -11.89
C SER A 243 5.97 -10.42 -11.06
N GLY A 244 6.48 -11.54 -10.54
CA GLY A 244 7.70 -11.56 -9.74
C GLY A 244 8.96 -11.51 -10.62
N LEU A 245 10.11 -11.31 -9.97
CA LEU A 245 11.41 -11.43 -10.65
C LEU A 245 11.77 -12.90 -10.82
N GLU A 246 12.41 -13.22 -11.93
CA GLU A 246 12.81 -14.61 -12.18
C GLU A 246 13.75 -15.12 -11.09
N GLU A 247 14.68 -14.28 -10.64
CA GLU A 247 15.67 -14.66 -9.63
C GLU A 247 15.15 -14.54 -8.19
N SER A 248 14.00 -13.88 -8.01
CA SER A 248 13.36 -13.75 -6.70
C SER A 248 11.85 -13.80 -6.88
N PRO A 249 11.30 -14.97 -7.16
CA PRO A 249 9.85 -15.09 -7.35
C PRO A 249 9.09 -14.81 -6.04
N PHE A 250 7.85 -14.42 -6.19
CA PHE A 250 6.97 -14.23 -5.04
C PHE A 250 6.53 -15.59 -4.53
N THR A 251 6.63 -15.81 -3.21
CA THR A 251 6.39 -17.14 -2.64
C THR A 251 5.35 -17.09 -1.53
N ASN A 252 4.73 -18.25 -1.30
CA ASN A 252 3.77 -18.43 -0.21
C ASN A 252 2.64 -17.40 -0.24
N ILE A 253 2.10 -17.14 -1.45
CA ILE A 253 0.92 -16.28 -1.63
C ILE A 253 -0.33 -17.13 -1.39
N CYS A 254 -1.14 -16.75 -0.43
CA CYS A 254 -2.35 -17.48 -0.08
C CYS A 254 -3.59 -16.68 -0.41
N LEU A 255 -4.45 -17.20 -1.27
CA LEU A 255 -5.74 -16.61 -1.63
C LEU A 255 -6.86 -17.50 -1.07
N SER A 256 -7.73 -16.95 -0.23
CA SER A 256 -8.75 -17.77 0.41
C SER A 256 -10.09 -17.02 0.49
N ASN A 257 -11.14 -17.66 -0.02
CA ASN A 257 -12.48 -17.09 0.03
C ASN A 257 -12.55 -15.70 -0.63
N LEU A 258 -12.17 -15.66 -1.90
CA LEU A 258 -12.26 -14.44 -2.72
C LEU A 258 -13.37 -14.60 -3.75
N ASN A 259 -14.24 -13.60 -3.87
CA ASN A 259 -15.36 -13.65 -4.81
C ASN A 259 -15.50 -12.32 -5.56
N PHE A 260 -14.95 -12.28 -6.77
CA PHE A 260 -14.97 -11.07 -7.61
C PHE A 260 -15.91 -11.23 -8.79
N SER A 261 -16.92 -10.36 -8.86
CA SER A 261 -17.81 -10.26 -10.01
C SER A 261 -17.16 -9.34 -11.03
N LEU A 262 -16.68 -9.95 -12.13
CA LEU A 262 -15.99 -9.19 -13.16
C LEU A 262 -16.96 -8.50 -14.10
N ASN A 263 -16.56 -7.34 -14.61
CA ASN A 263 -17.25 -6.73 -15.74
C ASN A 263 -16.72 -7.38 -17.04
N SER A 264 -17.25 -6.99 -18.17
CA SER A 264 -16.92 -7.63 -19.44
C SER A 264 -15.82 -6.90 -20.23
N LEU A 265 -15.08 -6.03 -19.56
CA LEU A 265 -14.11 -5.18 -20.27
C LEU A 265 -12.82 -5.90 -20.60
N SER A 266 -12.43 -6.94 -19.82
CA SER A 266 -11.19 -7.67 -20.06
C SER A 266 -11.43 -9.14 -20.28
N PRO A 267 -10.77 -9.76 -21.28
CA PRO A 267 -10.77 -11.21 -21.41
C PRO A 267 -9.85 -11.90 -20.40
N ILE A 268 -9.01 -11.14 -19.71
CA ILE A 268 -8.02 -11.67 -18.76
C ILE A 268 -8.57 -11.53 -17.35
N THR A 269 -8.63 -12.64 -16.63
CA THR A 269 -9.09 -12.62 -15.23
C THR A 269 -7.93 -12.56 -14.25
N TRP A 270 -6.87 -13.35 -14.52
CA TRP A 270 -5.63 -13.37 -13.73
C TRP A 270 -4.44 -13.47 -14.65
N GLU A 271 -3.33 -12.83 -14.27
CA GLU A 271 -2.04 -12.98 -14.92
C GLU A 271 -1.00 -13.33 -13.86
N CYS A 272 -0.16 -14.36 -14.13
CA CYS A 272 0.86 -14.79 -13.18
C CYS A 272 2.17 -15.10 -13.90
N SER A 273 3.27 -14.65 -13.30
CA SER A 273 4.62 -15.06 -13.67
C SER A 273 5.51 -14.97 -12.43
N ASN A 274 6.37 -15.95 -12.26
CA ASN A 274 7.33 -16.02 -11.15
C ASN A 274 6.64 -15.79 -9.78
N VAL A 275 5.56 -16.54 -9.56
CA VAL A 275 4.82 -16.52 -8.30
C VAL A 275 4.45 -17.96 -7.94
N SER A 276 4.34 -18.25 -6.65
CA SER A 276 3.87 -19.54 -6.18
C SER A 276 3.04 -19.38 -4.92
N GLY A 277 2.06 -20.25 -4.76
CA GLY A 277 1.19 -20.12 -3.61
C GLY A 277 0.06 -21.13 -3.60
N PHE A 278 -0.99 -20.78 -2.89
CA PHE A 278 -2.13 -21.66 -2.68
C PHE A 278 -3.42 -20.86 -2.78
N SER A 279 -4.45 -21.46 -3.36
CA SER A 279 -5.77 -20.81 -3.39
C SER A 279 -6.87 -21.79 -3.00
N GLU A 280 -7.87 -21.28 -2.30
CA GLU A 280 -9.04 -22.03 -1.89
C GLU A 280 -10.28 -21.13 -1.94
N SER A 281 -11.34 -21.61 -2.62
CA SER A 281 -12.61 -20.87 -2.72
C SER A 281 -12.40 -19.48 -3.35
N VAL A 282 -11.76 -19.45 -4.52
CA VAL A 282 -11.49 -18.20 -5.25
C VAL A 282 -12.25 -18.18 -6.57
N VAL A 283 -13.02 -17.12 -6.80
CA VAL A 283 -13.79 -16.90 -8.01
C VAL A 283 -13.50 -15.48 -8.52
N PRO A 284 -13.08 -15.34 -9.80
CA PRO A 284 -12.78 -16.38 -10.78
C PRO A 284 -11.54 -17.20 -10.40
N LYS A 285 -11.43 -18.38 -10.96
CA LYS A 285 -10.33 -19.30 -10.66
C LYS A 285 -8.99 -18.66 -11.02
N PRO A 286 -8.00 -18.66 -10.09
CA PRO A 286 -6.71 -18.02 -10.36
C PRO A 286 -5.80 -18.85 -11.26
N CYS A 287 -4.60 -18.36 -11.52
CA CYS A 287 -3.59 -19.04 -12.35
C CYS A 287 -3.12 -20.35 -11.70
N PRO A 288 -2.66 -21.31 -12.52
CA PRO A 288 -2.15 -22.59 -11.97
C PRO A 288 -1.02 -22.45 -10.95
N ASP A 289 -0.20 -21.40 -11.07
CA ASP A 289 0.91 -21.12 -10.14
C ASP A 289 0.44 -20.90 -8.71
N LEU A 290 -0.83 -20.52 -8.55
CA LEU A 290 -1.44 -20.28 -7.24
C LEU A 290 -2.42 -21.40 -6.84
N GLU A 291 -2.35 -22.59 -7.50
CA GLU A 291 -3.19 -23.73 -7.20
C GLU A 291 -2.45 -24.91 -6.54
N ILE A 292 -1.18 -24.74 -6.20
CA ILE A 292 -0.40 -25.87 -5.72
C ILE A 292 -0.90 -26.33 -4.36
N UNK A 293 -1.38 -27.32 -4.34
CA UNK A 293 -1.96 -27.80 -3.21
C UNK A 293 -1.00 -28.24 -2.29
N UNK A 294 -0.92 -27.96 -1.87
CA UNK A 294 -0.09 -28.56 -1.08
C UNK A 294 -0.38 -28.81 0.28
N UNK A 295 0.08 -28.90 0.52
CA UNK A 295 0.13 -29.09 1.74
C UNK A 295 0.08 -27.90 2.57
N UNK A 296 -0.20 -27.28 2.07
CA UNK A 296 -0.24 -26.19 2.79
C UNK A 296 -1.41 -26.03 3.66
N ARG A 297 -1.98 -26.96 3.82
CA ARG A 297 -3.09 -26.95 4.76
C ARG A 297 -2.69 -26.52 6.17
N MET A 298 -1.44 -26.41 6.44
CA MET A 298 -0.93 -26.08 7.78
C MET A 298 -1.04 -24.59 8.15
N PHE A 299 -1.16 -23.70 7.17
CA PHE A 299 -1.11 -22.24 7.45
C PHE A 299 -2.47 -21.56 7.67
N LEU A 300 -3.57 -22.23 7.34
CA LEU A 300 -4.91 -21.63 7.45
C LEU A 300 -5.53 -21.67 8.86
N HIS A 301 -4.87 -22.28 9.82
CA HIS A 301 -5.44 -22.50 11.16
C HIS A 301 -4.75 -21.73 12.30
N THR A 302 -3.90 -20.76 12.01
CA THR A 302 -3.40 -19.89 13.08
C THR A 302 -4.44 -18.80 13.36
N LYS A 303 -4.92 -18.78 14.58
CA LYS A 303 -5.94 -17.86 15.11
C LYS A 303 -5.44 -16.43 15.14
#